data_151f99ef75d1ed9b1116348ec183f90a
#
_entry.id   151f99ef75d1ed9b1116348ec183f90a
#
_cell.length_a   1.000
_cell.length_b   1.000
_cell.length_c   1.000
_cell.angle_alpha   90.00
_cell.angle_beta   90.00
_cell.angle_gamma   90.00
#
_symmetry.space_group_name_H-M   'P 1'
#
loop_
_entity.id
_entity.type
_entity.pdbx_description
1 polymer ?
#
loop_
_entity_poly.entity_id
_entity_poly.type
_entity_poly.pdbx_seq_one_letter_code
_entity_poly.pdbx_strand_id
1 'polypeptide(L)'
;MMKLDINRLAVLSSLLITAAFFIALFSKASNPIPDFTVYDNVKDKKLAFFEYMLPLVREQNSLIKNQREKLLDLRHLSVPEFSRAQEDMVSKLIKEYRIKSGELSEEDINQLLLRVDEVPASLALAQAAMESAWGTSRFAVQANNLFGQWCYTKGCGLVPL
;
A
#
# COMPACT_ATOMS: atom_id res chain seq x y z
N MET A 1 -18.00 -36.65 -38.07
CA MET A 1 -17.44 -35.29 -38.27
C MET A 1 -18.20 -34.32 -37.37
N MET A 2 -17.61 -33.88 -36.29
CA MET A 2 -18.20 -32.92 -35.35
C MET A 2 -18.07 -31.52 -35.96
N LYS A 3 -19.22 -30.90 -36.35
CA LYS A 3 -19.22 -29.49 -36.79
C LYS A 3 -18.94 -28.64 -35.55
N LEU A 4 -17.75 -28.04 -35.48
CA LEU A 4 -17.48 -27.01 -34.48
C LEU A 4 -18.35 -25.80 -34.75
N ASP A 5 -19.18 -25.47 -33.77
CA ASP A 5 -20.14 -24.36 -33.84
C ASP A 5 -19.38 -23.04 -33.72
N ILE A 6 -19.29 -22.28 -34.80
CA ILE A 6 -18.53 -21.03 -34.92
C ILE A 6 -18.96 -20.03 -33.84
N ASN A 7 -20.23 -20.04 -33.45
CA ASN A 7 -20.75 -19.19 -32.37
C ASN A 7 -20.18 -19.55 -30.98
N ARG A 8 -19.94 -20.84 -30.71
CA ARG A 8 -19.30 -21.28 -29.45
C ARG A 8 -17.83 -20.90 -29.40
N LEU A 9 -17.12 -20.96 -30.52
CA LEU A 9 -15.74 -20.51 -30.64
C LEU A 9 -15.62 -18.98 -30.42
N ALA A 10 -16.53 -18.19 -30.99
CA ALA A 10 -16.54 -16.74 -30.81
C ALA A 10 -16.84 -16.34 -29.36
N VAL A 11 -17.76 -17.01 -28.67
CA VAL A 11 -18.05 -16.76 -27.23
C VAL A 11 -16.86 -17.16 -26.35
N LEU A 12 -16.22 -18.30 -26.62
CA LEU A 12 -15.04 -18.72 -25.85
C LEU A 12 -13.83 -17.78 -26.05
N SER A 13 -13.62 -17.29 -27.27
CA SER A 13 -12.55 -16.32 -27.54
C SER A 13 -12.81 -14.96 -26.86
N SER A 14 -14.06 -14.49 -26.86
CA SER A 14 -14.46 -13.27 -26.17
C SER A 14 -14.26 -13.39 -24.65
N LEU A 15 -14.64 -14.52 -24.03
CA LEU A 15 -14.43 -14.79 -22.61
C LEU A 15 -12.96 -14.85 -22.23
N LEU A 16 -12.09 -15.42 -23.07
CA LEU A 16 -10.65 -15.47 -22.85
C LEU A 16 -10.00 -14.07 -22.95
N ILE A 17 -10.43 -13.25 -23.89
CA ILE A 17 -9.93 -11.89 -24.06
C ILE A 17 -10.35 -11.01 -22.87
N THR A 18 -11.59 -11.13 -22.41
CA THR A 18 -12.07 -10.39 -21.23
C THR A 18 -11.36 -10.84 -19.95
N ALA A 19 -11.13 -12.14 -19.77
CA ALA A 19 -10.37 -12.67 -18.63
C ALA A 19 -8.90 -12.19 -18.64
N ALA A 20 -8.24 -12.21 -19.79
CA ALA A 20 -6.86 -11.71 -19.94
C ALA A 20 -6.77 -10.21 -19.67
N PHE A 21 -7.75 -9.42 -20.12
CA PHE A 21 -7.84 -7.99 -19.85
C PHE A 21 -8.07 -7.70 -18.37
N PHE A 22 -8.94 -8.48 -17.71
CA PHE A 22 -9.15 -8.39 -16.25
C PHE A 22 -7.89 -8.76 -15.48
N ILE A 23 -7.19 -9.83 -15.84
CA ILE A 23 -5.92 -10.22 -15.20
C ILE A 23 -4.86 -9.13 -15.38
N ALA A 24 -4.76 -8.49 -16.54
CA ALA A 24 -3.84 -7.39 -16.80
C ALA A 24 -4.18 -6.13 -15.97
N LEU A 25 -5.47 -5.84 -15.74
CA LEU A 25 -5.90 -4.71 -14.89
C LEU A 25 -5.63 -4.96 -13.39
N PHE A 26 -5.69 -6.21 -12.94
CA PHE A 26 -5.44 -6.57 -11.53
C PHE A 26 -3.99 -6.97 -11.24
N SER A 27 -3.19 -7.20 -12.26
CA SER A 27 -1.75 -7.34 -12.13
C SER A 27 -1.14 -5.95 -11.93
N LYS A 28 -1.31 -5.38 -10.74
CA LYS A 28 -0.47 -4.27 -10.29
C LYS A 28 0.95 -4.85 -10.23
N ALA A 29 1.70 -4.68 -11.30
CA ALA A 29 3.09 -5.07 -11.34
C ALA A 29 3.77 -4.35 -10.17
N SER A 30 4.12 -5.10 -9.12
CA SER A 30 4.98 -4.58 -8.07
C SER A 30 6.28 -4.20 -8.77
N ASN A 31 6.56 -2.90 -8.90
CA ASN A 31 7.87 -2.47 -9.38
C ASN A 31 8.90 -3.10 -8.43
N PRO A 32 9.74 -4.01 -8.91
CA PRO A 32 10.76 -4.61 -8.06
C PRO A 32 11.65 -3.49 -7.53
N ILE A 33 12.10 -3.62 -6.27
CA ILE A 33 13.06 -2.68 -5.71
C ILE A 33 14.34 -2.76 -6.55
N PRO A 34 14.87 -1.64 -7.07
CA PRO A 34 16.12 -1.63 -7.82
C PRO A 34 17.28 -2.15 -6.98
N ASP A 35 18.24 -2.77 -7.63
CA ASP A 35 19.50 -3.14 -6.97
C ASP A 35 20.39 -1.91 -6.80
N PHE A 36 20.41 -1.33 -5.62
CA PHE A 36 21.24 -0.18 -5.30
C PHE A 36 22.70 -0.52 -5.02
N THR A 37 23.06 -1.81 -5.03
CA THR A 37 24.46 -2.25 -4.84
C THR A 37 25.32 -2.06 -6.08
N VAL A 38 24.70 -1.87 -7.24
CA VAL A 38 25.38 -1.67 -8.54
C VAL A 38 26.04 -0.30 -8.69
N TYR A 39 25.75 0.65 -7.80
CA TYR A 39 26.29 2.01 -7.87
C TYR A 39 27.61 2.11 -7.11
N ASP A 40 28.71 2.32 -7.82
CA ASP A 40 30.04 2.57 -7.22
C ASP A 40 30.11 3.97 -6.56
N ASN A 41 29.41 4.94 -7.14
CA ASN A 41 29.40 6.31 -6.63
C ASN A 41 28.25 6.49 -5.60
N VAL A 42 28.60 6.94 -4.40
CA VAL A 42 27.64 7.17 -3.31
C VAL A 42 26.58 8.22 -3.66
N LYS A 43 26.95 9.26 -4.42
CA LYS A 43 26.00 10.31 -4.84
C LYS A 43 24.94 9.75 -5.79
N ASP A 44 25.38 8.95 -6.76
CA ASP A 44 24.48 8.35 -7.76
C ASP A 44 23.54 7.33 -7.11
N LYS A 45 24.06 6.51 -6.18
CA LYS A 45 23.23 5.61 -5.36
C LYS A 45 22.15 6.33 -4.59
N LYS A 46 22.50 7.43 -3.90
CA LYS A 46 21.54 8.23 -3.14
C LYS A 46 20.47 8.85 -4.04
N LEU A 47 20.88 9.36 -5.19
CA LEU A 47 19.95 9.92 -6.17
C LEU A 47 18.98 8.86 -6.68
N ALA A 48 19.47 7.72 -7.14
CA ALA A 48 18.64 6.61 -7.60
C ALA A 48 17.66 6.11 -6.51
N PHE A 49 18.12 6.04 -5.26
CA PHE A 49 17.27 5.68 -4.13
C PHE A 49 16.13 6.68 -3.92
N PHE A 50 16.42 7.98 -3.96
CA PHE A 50 15.39 9.00 -3.81
C PHE A 50 14.42 9.05 -5.02
N GLU A 51 14.92 8.89 -6.23
CA GLU A 51 14.09 8.81 -7.44
C GLU A 51 13.10 7.65 -7.40
N TYR A 52 13.52 6.52 -6.84
CA TYR A 52 12.65 5.36 -6.63
C TYR A 52 11.64 5.57 -5.49
N MET A 53 12.10 6.05 -4.33
CA MET A 53 11.29 6.12 -3.12
C MET A 53 10.29 7.28 -3.11
N LEU A 54 10.66 8.45 -3.65
CA LEU A 54 9.85 9.64 -3.56
C LEU A 54 8.45 9.50 -4.19
N PRO A 55 8.29 8.90 -5.38
CA PRO A 55 6.96 8.65 -5.94
C PRO A 55 6.10 7.75 -5.05
N LEU A 56 6.69 6.71 -4.46
CA LEU A 56 5.99 5.77 -3.57
C LEU A 56 5.48 6.46 -2.30
N VAL A 57 6.33 7.29 -1.68
CA VAL A 57 5.95 8.07 -0.49
C VAL A 57 4.82 9.05 -0.82
N ARG A 58 4.90 9.74 -1.97
CA ARG A 58 3.86 10.67 -2.41
C ARG A 58 2.53 9.97 -2.70
N GLU A 59 2.57 8.80 -3.32
CA GLU A 59 1.37 7.98 -3.55
C GLU A 59 0.70 7.60 -2.24
N GLN A 60 1.47 7.10 -1.25
CA GLN A 60 0.93 6.73 0.05
C GLN A 60 0.37 7.95 0.80
N ASN A 61 1.07 9.07 0.81
CA ASN A 61 0.57 10.31 1.41
C ASN A 61 -0.75 10.77 0.76
N SER A 62 -0.87 10.66 -0.56
CA SER A 62 -2.11 10.99 -1.27
C SER A 62 -3.28 10.09 -0.84
N LEU A 63 -3.05 8.80 -0.64
CA LEU A 63 -4.06 7.87 -0.12
C LEU A 63 -4.47 8.22 1.31
N ILE A 64 -3.51 8.50 2.19
CA ILE A 64 -3.75 8.89 3.58
C ILE A 64 -4.52 10.22 3.65
N LYS A 65 -4.13 11.20 2.83
CA LYS A 65 -4.84 12.48 2.71
C LYS A 65 -6.31 12.28 2.33
N ASN A 66 -6.58 11.44 1.33
CA ASN A 66 -7.96 11.12 0.92
C ASN A 66 -8.75 10.43 2.05
N GLN A 67 -8.11 9.53 2.81
CA GLN A 67 -8.73 8.92 3.99
C GLN A 67 -9.07 9.98 5.05
N ARG A 68 -8.14 10.90 5.32
CA ARG A 68 -8.34 11.98 6.28
C ARG A 68 -9.47 12.92 5.86
N GLU A 69 -9.55 13.31 4.59
CA GLU A 69 -10.64 14.13 4.05
C GLU A 69 -12.00 13.48 4.28
N LYS A 70 -12.13 12.18 4.00
CA LYS A 70 -13.37 11.44 4.27
C LYS A 70 -13.72 11.38 5.76
N LEU A 71 -12.74 11.27 6.64
CA LEU A 71 -12.99 11.31 8.09
C LEU A 71 -13.44 12.71 8.56
N LEU A 72 -12.90 13.78 7.96
CA LEU A 72 -13.32 15.15 8.23
C LEU A 72 -14.77 15.39 7.82
N ASP A 73 -15.20 14.83 6.68
CA ASP A 73 -16.60 14.89 6.25
C ASP A 73 -17.54 14.19 7.25
N LEU A 74 -17.10 13.06 7.82
CA LEU A 74 -17.88 12.32 8.82
C LEU A 74 -17.97 13.01 10.19
N ARG A 75 -17.04 13.90 10.50
CA ARG A 75 -17.00 14.59 11.80
C ARG A 75 -18.27 15.40 12.12
N HIS A 76 -19.02 15.77 11.08
CA HIS A 76 -20.25 16.56 11.22
C HIS A 76 -21.53 15.74 11.23
N LEU A 77 -21.41 14.41 11.12
CA LEU A 77 -22.51 13.45 11.14
C LEU A 77 -22.52 12.69 12.47
N SER A 78 -23.68 12.32 12.95
CA SER A 78 -23.79 11.33 14.02
C SER A 78 -23.65 9.92 13.44
N VAL A 79 -23.14 8.96 14.23
CA VAL A 79 -22.89 7.58 13.75
C VAL A 79 -24.12 6.93 13.11
N PRO A 80 -25.36 7.10 13.62
CA PRO A 80 -26.54 6.55 12.97
C PRO A 80 -26.83 7.09 11.55
N GLU A 81 -26.20 8.21 11.18
CA GLU A 81 -26.35 8.82 9.84
C GLU A 81 -25.32 8.27 8.84
N PHE A 82 -24.38 7.44 9.29
CA PHE A 82 -23.38 6.86 8.40
C PHE A 82 -24.01 5.85 7.44
N SER A 83 -23.64 5.92 6.19
CA SER A 83 -23.91 4.84 5.24
C SER A 83 -23.07 3.61 5.60
N ARG A 84 -23.51 2.43 5.20
CA ARG A 84 -22.76 1.18 5.39
C ARG A 84 -21.33 1.24 4.88
N ALA A 85 -21.10 1.90 3.73
CA ALA A 85 -19.76 2.07 3.16
C ALA A 85 -18.86 2.95 4.05
N GLN A 86 -19.42 3.94 4.73
CA GLN A 86 -18.71 4.79 5.68
C GLN A 86 -18.36 4.03 6.96
N GLU A 87 -19.31 3.25 7.50
CA GLU A 87 -19.08 2.36 8.66
C GLU A 87 -17.97 1.34 8.37
N ASP A 88 -18.01 0.68 7.20
CA ASP A 88 -17.00 -0.29 6.77
C ASP A 88 -15.61 0.38 6.64
N MET A 89 -15.55 1.58 6.07
CA MET A 89 -14.31 2.35 5.95
C MET A 89 -13.73 2.70 7.32
N VAL A 90 -14.55 3.24 8.22
CA VAL A 90 -14.11 3.62 9.58
C VAL A 90 -13.66 2.40 10.35
N SER A 91 -14.42 1.30 10.31
CA SER A 91 -14.07 0.04 10.97
C SER A 91 -12.74 -0.54 10.48
N LYS A 92 -12.46 -0.39 9.17
CA LYS A 92 -11.17 -0.79 8.59
C LYS A 92 -10.03 0.08 9.14
N LEU A 93 -10.21 1.40 9.17
CA LEU A 93 -9.20 2.34 9.68
C LEU A 93 -8.93 2.14 11.18
N ILE A 94 -9.97 1.87 11.99
CA ILE A 94 -9.83 1.54 13.42
C ILE A 94 -8.88 0.36 13.60
N LYS A 95 -9.02 -0.70 12.81
CA LYS A 95 -8.15 -1.88 12.84
C LYS A 95 -6.73 -1.54 12.37
N GLU A 96 -6.60 -0.83 11.27
CA GLU A 96 -5.33 -0.44 10.66
C GLU A 96 -4.50 0.43 11.59
N TYR A 97 -5.12 1.43 12.21
CA TYR A 97 -4.47 2.36 13.15
C TYR A 97 -4.49 1.87 14.61
N ARG A 98 -4.92 0.61 14.84
CA ARG A 98 -4.91 -0.06 16.16
C ARG A 98 -5.58 0.77 17.24
N ILE A 99 -6.74 1.34 16.94
CA ILE A 99 -7.57 2.05 17.90
C ILE A 99 -8.35 1.00 18.70
N LYS A 100 -8.38 1.16 20.02
CA LYS A 100 -9.21 0.33 20.90
C LYS A 100 -10.63 0.91 20.84
N SER A 101 -11.49 0.26 20.07
CA SER A 101 -12.88 0.61 19.94
C SER A 101 -13.76 -0.60 20.28
N GLY A 102 -14.92 -0.33 20.87
CA GLY A 102 -15.98 -1.31 21.05
C GLY A 102 -17.04 -1.14 19.95
N GLU A 103 -18.16 -0.53 20.28
CA GLU A 103 -19.15 -0.09 19.32
C GLU A 103 -18.71 1.21 18.66
N LEU A 104 -18.97 1.37 17.36
CA LEU A 104 -18.55 2.55 16.59
C LEU A 104 -19.14 3.83 17.21
N SER A 105 -18.28 4.84 17.40
CA SER A 105 -18.62 6.08 18.07
C SER A 105 -17.99 7.31 17.41
N GLU A 106 -18.48 8.50 17.72
CA GLU A 106 -17.88 9.77 17.28
C GLU A 106 -16.46 9.95 17.83
N GLU A 107 -16.15 9.37 18.99
CA GLU A 107 -14.81 9.40 19.57
C GLU A 107 -13.82 8.62 18.70
N ASP A 108 -14.25 7.55 18.04
CA ASP A 108 -13.39 6.81 17.10
C ASP A 108 -12.98 7.67 15.91
N ILE A 109 -13.86 8.52 15.41
CA ILE A 109 -13.54 9.50 14.37
C ILE A 109 -12.47 10.49 14.86
N ASN A 110 -12.63 11.02 16.08
CA ASN A 110 -11.65 11.92 16.67
C ASN A 110 -10.29 11.24 16.85
N GLN A 111 -10.27 10.00 17.35
CA GLN A 111 -9.04 9.21 17.53
C GLN A 111 -8.37 8.88 16.18
N LEU A 112 -9.15 8.62 15.15
CA LEU A 112 -8.62 8.42 13.79
C LEU A 112 -8.00 9.72 13.25
N LEU A 113 -8.65 10.85 13.41
CA LEU A 113 -8.13 12.15 12.95
C LEU A 113 -6.84 12.57 13.64
N LEU A 114 -6.53 12.04 14.84
CA LEU A 114 -5.25 12.22 15.50
C LEU A 114 -4.12 11.36 14.92
N ARG A 115 -4.44 10.29 14.18
CA ARG A 115 -3.46 9.28 13.69
C ARG A 115 -3.36 9.21 12.18
N VAL A 116 -4.46 9.47 11.48
CA VAL A 116 -4.53 9.46 10.02
C VAL A 116 -4.04 10.80 9.51
N ASP A 117 -2.73 10.91 9.26
CA ASP A 117 -2.12 12.11 8.71
C ASP A 117 -0.92 11.78 7.83
N GLU A 118 -0.56 12.70 6.93
CA GLU A 118 0.57 12.57 6.04
C GLU A 118 1.89 12.64 6.81
N VAL A 119 2.86 11.84 6.39
CA VAL A 119 4.24 11.96 6.87
C VAL A 119 5.03 12.84 5.90
N PRO A 120 5.76 13.87 6.37
CA PRO A 120 6.63 14.66 5.50
C PRO A 120 7.53 13.74 4.65
N ALA A 121 7.51 13.92 3.33
CA ALA A 121 8.24 13.04 2.42
C ALA A 121 9.73 12.98 2.75
N SER A 122 10.33 14.10 3.16
CA SER A 122 11.73 14.16 3.61
C SER A 122 12.01 13.26 4.81
N LEU A 123 11.08 13.17 5.76
CA LEU A 123 11.22 12.30 6.94
C LEU A 123 11.13 10.83 6.55
N ALA A 124 10.13 10.46 5.75
CA ALA A 124 9.98 9.09 5.27
C ALA A 124 11.19 8.63 4.44
N LEU A 125 11.71 9.50 3.57
CA LEU A 125 12.92 9.22 2.77
C LEU A 125 14.16 9.06 3.65
N ALA A 126 14.33 9.91 4.66
CA ALA A 126 15.47 9.82 5.58
C ALA A 126 15.42 8.51 6.39
N GLN A 127 14.24 8.13 6.91
CA GLN A 127 14.08 6.86 7.62
C GLN A 127 14.37 5.67 6.71
N ALA A 128 13.77 5.62 5.52
CA ALA A 128 14.02 4.54 4.57
C ALA A 128 15.52 4.41 4.24
N ALA A 129 16.21 5.53 4.00
CA ALA A 129 17.63 5.54 3.71
C ALA A 129 18.47 4.99 4.87
N MET A 130 18.17 5.38 6.09
CA MET A 130 18.89 4.96 7.30
C MET A 130 18.64 3.48 7.62
N GLU A 131 17.39 3.05 7.64
CA GLU A 131 16.99 1.69 8.00
C GLU A 131 17.43 0.65 6.98
N SER A 132 17.48 1.02 5.70
CA SER A 132 17.83 0.11 4.62
C SER A 132 19.29 0.19 4.16
N ALA A 133 20.11 1.07 4.75
CA ALA A 133 21.44 1.42 4.23
C ALA A 133 21.37 1.84 2.75
N TRP A 134 20.44 2.75 2.43
CA TRP A 134 20.17 3.19 1.05
C TRP A 134 19.72 2.04 0.12
N GLY A 135 18.93 1.12 0.64
CA GLY A 135 18.42 -0.03 -0.10
C GLY A 135 19.42 -1.17 -0.30
N THR A 136 20.60 -1.11 0.33
CA THR A 136 21.67 -2.13 0.14
C THR A 136 21.76 -3.15 1.29
N SER A 137 21.01 -2.97 2.38
CA SER A 137 21.00 -3.92 3.47
C SER A 137 20.44 -5.28 3.05
N ARG A 138 20.84 -6.35 3.73
CA ARG A 138 20.32 -7.70 3.48
C ARG A 138 18.79 -7.74 3.55
N PHE A 139 18.19 -7.05 4.51
CA PHE A 139 16.74 -7.00 4.66
C PHE A 139 16.05 -6.22 3.53
N ALA A 140 16.68 -5.16 3.03
CA ALA A 140 16.17 -4.44 1.87
C ALA A 140 16.21 -5.32 0.61
N VAL A 141 17.35 -5.95 0.34
CA VAL A 141 17.57 -6.73 -0.88
C VAL A 141 16.78 -8.05 -0.90
N GLN A 142 16.74 -8.77 0.23
CA GLN A 142 16.16 -10.13 0.28
C GLN A 142 14.70 -10.15 0.76
N ALA A 143 14.25 -9.13 1.48
CA ALA A 143 12.91 -9.08 2.06
C ALA A 143 12.11 -7.83 1.69
N ASN A 144 12.61 -6.98 0.79
CA ASN A 144 11.98 -5.71 0.41
C ASN A 144 11.67 -4.81 1.62
N ASN A 145 12.46 -4.93 2.70
CA ASN A 145 12.24 -4.23 3.94
C ASN A 145 13.09 -2.95 4.00
N LEU A 146 12.52 -1.84 3.51
CA LEU A 146 13.19 -0.54 3.45
C LEU A 146 13.03 0.30 4.73
N PHE A 147 12.13 -0.11 5.65
CA PHE A 147 11.80 0.65 6.86
C PHE A 147 12.10 -0.09 8.15
N GLY A 148 12.88 -1.16 8.12
CA GLY A 148 13.23 -1.93 9.32
C GLY A 148 12.02 -2.59 10.00
N GLN A 149 10.97 -2.93 9.25
CA GLN A 149 9.74 -3.49 9.81
C GLN A 149 9.98 -4.89 10.39
N TRP A 150 9.49 -5.10 11.60
CA TRP A 150 9.53 -6.41 12.26
C TRP A 150 8.32 -7.26 11.85
N CYS A 151 8.57 -8.54 11.65
CA CYS A 151 7.55 -9.53 11.43
C CYS A 151 7.52 -10.53 12.61
N TYR A 152 6.36 -10.67 13.24
CA TYR A 152 6.18 -11.48 14.44
C TYR A 152 5.54 -12.86 14.17
N THR A 153 5.13 -13.10 12.93
CA THR A 153 4.55 -14.39 12.53
C THR A 153 5.65 -15.31 12.04
N LYS A 154 5.66 -16.56 12.49
CA LYS A 154 6.67 -17.56 12.08
C LYS A 154 6.72 -17.69 10.55
N GLY A 155 7.90 -17.52 9.98
CA GLY A 155 8.14 -17.67 8.53
C GLY A 155 7.82 -16.45 7.68
N CYS A 156 7.44 -15.30 8.27
CA CYS A 156 7.07 -14.11 7.52
C CYS A 156 8.22 -13.14 7.19
N GLY A 157 9.43 -13.40 7.65
CA GLY A 157 10.57 -12.50 7.44
C GLY A 157 11.91 -13.23 7.50
N LEU A 158 12.97 -12.46 7.30
CA LEU A 158 14.34 -12.92 7.47
C LEU A 158 14.72 -12.86 8.95
N VAL A 159 15.38 -13.92 9.43
CA VAL A 159 15.94 -13.96 10.79
C VAL A 159 17.21 -13.11 10.81
N PRO A 160 17.45 -12.26 11.85
CA PRO A 160 18.74 -11.63 12.09
C PRO A 160 19.84 -12.69 12.19
N LEU A 161 21.06 -12.34 11.74
CA LEU A 161 22.23 -13.22 11.86
C LEU A 161 22.77 -13.20 13.29
#